data_058a05bba00bb202373c4113294cc0ad
#
_entry.id   058a05bba00bb202373c4113294cc0ad
#
_cell.length_a   1.000
_cell.length_b   1.000
_cell.length_c   1.000
_cell.angle_alpha   90.00
_cell.angle_beta   90.00
_cell.angle_gamma   90.00
#
_symmetry.space_group_name_H-M   'P 1'
#
loop_
_entity.id
_entity.type
_entity.pdbx_description
1 polymer ?
#
loop_
_entity_poly.entity_id
_entity_poly.type
_entity_poly.pdbx_seq_one_letter_code
_entity_poly.pdbx_strand_id
1 'polypeptide(L)'
;MAKIKAGVVGTGRMGGYHVGILSELQGVELAGMVDVDPERRKFIQDTYHVPTYSDCKDLFERLDVAIVAVPTTSHYPVTKKLLSNGIHVLLEKPCVNNLDHARELFKLAQDKSLIL
;
A
#
# COMPACT_ATOMS: atom_id res chain seq x y z
N MET A 1 3.63 -15.26 17.88
CA MET A 1 4.28 -14.19 17.09
C MET A 1 3.26 -13.21 16.57
N ALA A 2 3.62 -11.93 16.64
CA ALA A 2 2.75 -10.90 16.07
C ALA A 2 2.73 -11.03 14.55
N LYS A 3 1.55 -10.84 13.96
CA LYS A 3 1.41 -10.82 12.50
C LYS A 3 1.92 -9.49 11.94
N ILE A 4 2.45 -9.54 10.72
CA ILE A 4 2.79 -8.34 9.97
C ILE A 4 1.49 -7.71 9.48
N LYS A 5 1.28 -6.44 9.79
CA LYS A 5 0.10 -5.71 9.36
C LYS A 5 0.33 -5.08 8.00
N ALA A 6 -0.39 -5.58 7.01
CA ALA A 6 -0.25 -5.13 5.63
C ALA A 6 -1.51 -4.42 5.14
N GLY A 7 -1.33 -3.47 4.27
CA GLY A 7 -2.43 -2.80 3.59
C GLY A 7 -2.15 -2.69 2.09
N VAL A 8 -3.21 -2.51 1.31
CA VAL A 8 -3.11 -2.33 -0.14
C VAL A 8 -3.69 -0.96 -0.49
N VAL A 9 -2.91 -0.15 -1.19
CA VAL A 9 -3.33 1.17 -1.67
C VAL A 9 -3.57 1.07 -3.17
N GLY A 10 -4.82 1.19 -3.58
CA GLY A 10 -5.26 0.99 -4.94
C GLY A 10 -5.70 -0.46 -5.19
N THR A 11 -6.91 -0.66 -5.66
CA THR A 11 -7.48 -2.00 -5.86
C THR A 11 -8.01 -2.20 -7.27
N GLY A 12 -7.32 -1.61 -8.25
CA GLY A 12 -7.50 -2.00 -9.63
C GLY A 12 -7.07 -3.45 -9.84
N ARG A 13 -6.71 -3.80 -11.06
CA ARG A 13 -6.40 -5.18 -11.39
C ARG A 13 -5.32 -5.80 -10.49
N MET A 14 -4.16 -5.16 -10.38
CA MET A 14 -3.05 -5.70 -9.58
C MET A 14 -3.31 -5.58 -8.09
N GLY A 15 -3.90 -4.47 -7.64
CA GLY A 15 -4.24 -4.30 -6.23
C GLY A 15 -5.23 -5.36 -5.76
N GLY A 16 -6.20 -5.72 -6.61
CA GLY A 16 -7.13 -6.79 -6.29
C GLY A 16 -6.45 -8.14 -6.11
N TYR A 17 -5.46 -8.46 -6.94
CA TYR A 17 -4.66 -9.69 -6.78
C TYR A 17 -3.90 -9.69 -5.46
N HIS A 18 -3.29 -8.56 -5.10
CA HIS A 18 -2.57 -8.45 -3.83
C HIS A 18 -3.49 -8.64 -2.63
N VAL A 19 -4.70 -8.06 -2.67
CA VAL A 19 -5.68 -8.26 -1.59
C VAL A 19 -6.00 -9.74 -1.44
N GLY A 20 -6.27 -10.44 -2.55
CA GLY A 20 -6.58 -11.86 -2.52
C GLY A 20 -5.47 -12.69 -1.91
N ILE A 21 -4.22 -12.44 -2.32
CA ILE A 21 -3.07 -13.18 -1.82
C ILE A 21 -2.84 -12.89 -0.33
N LEU A 22 -2.86 -11.61 0.07
CA LEU A 22 -2.61 -11.23 1.46
C LEU A 22 -3.66 -11.77 2.41
N SER A 23 -4.91 -11.89 1.95
CA SER A 23 -6.00 -12.41 2.79
C SER A 23 -5.79 -13.87 3.19
N GLU A 24 -4.96 -14.61 2.44
CA GLU A 24 -4.71 -16.03 2.66
C GLU A 24 -3.33 -16.33 3.27
N LEU A 25 -2.42 -15.35 3.32
CA LEU A 25 -1.08 -15.58 3.84
C LEU A 25 -1.05 -15.73 5.35
N GLN A 26 -0.38 -16.79 5.81
CA GLN A 26 -0.11 -16.95 7.24
C GLN A 26 0.94 -15.92 7.69
N GLY A 27 0.79 -15.42 8.91
CA GLY A 27 1.72 -14.44 9.46
C GLY A 27 1.46 -13.00 9.01
N VAL A 28 0.45 -12.79 8.15
CA VAL A 28 0.06 -11.47 7.66
C VAL A 28 -1.39 -11.19 8.04
N GLU A 29 -1.61 -10.02 8.63
CA GLU A 29 -2.95 -9.50 8.84
C GLU A 29 -3.21 -8.42 7.79
N LEU A 30 -4.22 -8.63 6.95
CA LEU A 30 -4.65 -7.61 6.00
C LEU A 30 -5.45 -6.56 6.76
N ALA A 31 -4.80 -5.46 7.15
CA ALA A 31 -5.37 -4.44 8.02
C ALA A 31 -6.36 -3.54 7.30
N GLY A 32 -6.28 -3.45 5.97
CA GLY A 32 -7.20 -2.64 5.21
C GLY A 32 -6.75 -2.42 3.78
N MET A 33 -7.62 -1.79 3.02
CA MET A 33 -7.32 -1.36 1.66
C MET A 33 -7.79 0.06 1.45
N VAL A 34 -7.15 0.74 0.54
CA VAL A 34 -7.46 2.13 0.19
C VAL A 34 -7.76 2.23 -1.30
N ASP A 35 -8.86 2.84 -1.64
CA ASP A 35 -9.19 3.19 -3.01
C ASP A 35 -10.11 4.40 -3.01
N VAL A 36 -9.94 5.30 -3.96
CA VAL A 36 -10.80 6.48 -4.09
C VAL A 36 -12.18 6.12 -4.64
N ASP A 37 -12.30 4.99 -5.33
CA ASP A 37 -13.54 4.53 -5.94
C ASP A 37 -14.42 3.80 -4.92
N PRO A 38 -15.60 4.34 -4.57
CA PRO A 38 -16.47 3.69 -3.59
C PRO A 38 -16.99 2.33 -4.07
N GLU A 39 -17.15 2.11 -5.37
CA GLU A 39 -17.60 0.81 -5.89
C GLU A 39 -16.53 -0.26 -5.70
N ARG A 40 -15.26 0.09 -5.91
CA ARG A 40 -14.15 -0.84 -5.66
C ARG A 40 -14.04 -1.15 -4.17
N ARG A 41 -14.17 -0.15 -3.31
CA ARG A 41 -14.16 -0.38 -1.86
C ARG A 41 -15.26 -1.35 -1.45
N LYS A 42 -16.47 -1.14 -1.96
CA LYS A 42 -17.59 -2.02 -1.64
C LYS A 42 -17.34 -3.46 -2.09
N PHE A 43 -16.84 -3.62 -3.34
CA PHE A 43 -16.53 -4.94 -3.87
C PHE A 43 -15.50 -5.69 -2.99
N ILE A 44 -14.43 -5.01 -2.61
CA ILE A 44 -13.37 -5.62 -1.80
C ILE A 44 -13.89 -5.93 -0.40
N GLN A 45 -14.64 -5.03 0.21
CA GLN A 45 -15.21 -5.26 1.53
C GLN A 45 -16.16 -6.44 1.54
N ASP A 46 -17.03 -6.54 0.54
CA ASP A 46 -17.99 -7.63 0.44
C ASP A 46 -17.32 -8.97 0.15
N THR A 47 -16.23 -8.96 -0.63
CA THR A 47 -15.52 -10.19 -1.03
C THR A 47 -14.57 -10.71 0.03
N TYR A 48 -13.80 -9.82 0.67
CA TYR A 48 -12.71 -10.20 1.57
C TYR A 48 -12.95 -9.84 3.04
N HIS A 49 -14.02 -9.11 3.33
CA HIS A 49 -14.40 -8.69 4.69
C HIS A 49 -13.29 -7.92 5.41
N VAL A 50 -12.61 -7.03 4.68
CA VAL A 50 -11.55 -6.19 5.23
C VAL A 50 -12.02 -4.74 5.31
N PRO A 51 -11.51 -3.95 6.26
CA PRO A 51 -11.82 -2.52 6.31
C PRO A 51 -11.33 -1.80 5.06
N THR A 52 -12.10 -0.83 4.58
CA THR A 52 -11.76 -0.04 3.41
C THR A 52 -11.78 1.45 3.73
N TYR A 53 -10.93 2.19 3.05
CA TYR A 53 -10.74 3.62 3.30
C TYR A 53 -10.58 4.36 1.98
N SER A 54 -10.92 5.64 1.97
CA SER A 54 -10.75 6.48 0.79
C SER A 54 -9.37 7.17 0.74
N ASP A 55 -8.65 7.22 1.85
CA ASP A 55 -7.34 7.87 1.95
C ASP A 55 -6.40 7.02 2.79
N CYS A 56 -5.14 6.89 2.37
CA CYS A 56 -4.17 6.05 3.05
C CYS A 56 -3.80 6.57 4.45
N LYS A 57 -4.01 7.85 4.74
CA LYS A 57 -3.73 8.41 6.07
C LYS A 57 -4.53 7.71 7.18
N ASP A 58 -5.68 7.16 6.85
CA ASP A 58 -6.51 6.45 7.82
C ASP A 58 -5.90 5.13 8.28
N LEU A 59 -4.87 4.65 7.56
CA LEU A 59 -4.16 3.41 7.88
C LEU A 59 -2.76 3.62 8.45
N PHE A 60 -2.24 4.85 8.49
CA PHE A 60 -0.83 5.09 8.82
C PHE A 60 -0.38 4.48 10.14
N GLU A 61 -1.23 4.48 11.15
CA GLU A 61 -0.88 3.95 12.48
C GLU A 61 -1.09 2.44 12.59
N ARG A 62 -1.63 1.81 11.55
CA ARG A 62 -2.06 0.42 11.59
C ARG A 62 -1.23 -0.51 10.70
N LEU A 63 -0.26 0.04 9.94
CA LEU A 63 0.47 -0.73 8.95
C LEU A 63 1.94 -0.85 9.28
N ASP A 64 2.49 -2.03 9.04
CA ASP A 64 3.93 -2.27 8.97
C ASP A 64 4.41 -2.11 7.53
N VAL A 65 3.61 -2.57 6.56
CA VAL A 65 3.94 -2.54 5.13
C VAL A 65 2.70 -2.21 4.31
N ALA A 66 2.90 -1.48 3.23
CA ALA A 66 1.85 -1.19 2.25
C ALA A 66 2.29 -1.62 0.86
N ILE A 67 1.35 -2.19 0.11
CA ILE A 67 1.53 -2.47 -1.31
C ILE A 67 0.85 -1.35 -2.08
N VAL A 68 1.62 -0.64 -2.92
CA VAL A 68 1.13 0.49 -3.69
C VAL A 68 0.84 0.05 -5.12
N ALA A 69 -0.43 0.03 -5.49
CA ALA A 69 -0.92 -0.42 -6.79
C ALA A 69 -1.86 0.61 -7.43
N VAL A 70 -1.62 1.89 -7.15
CA VAL A 70 -2.34 3.02 -7.76
C VAL A 70 -1.79 3.29 -9.17
N PRO A 71 -2.42 4.16 -9.98
CA PRO A 71 -1.83 4.56 -11.25
C PRO A 71 -0.43 5.15 -11.08
N THR A 72 0.43 4.95 -12.09
CA THR A 72 1.86 5.33 -12.03
C THR A 72 2.09 6.78 -11.61
N THR A 73 1.24 7.69 -12.07
CA THR A 73 1.34 9.11 -11.72
C THR A 73 1.15 9.39 -10.23
N SER A 74 0.52 8.47 -9.51
CA SER A 74 0.30 8.58 -8.07
C SER A 74 1.34 7.84 -7.24
N HIS A 75 2.24 7.07 -7.86
CA HIS A 75 3.25 6.27 -7.15
C HIS A 75 4.13 7.12 -6.23
N TYR A 76 4.67 8.21 -6.77
CA TYR A 76 5.58 9.05 -6.00
C TYR A 76 4.92 9.68 -4.76
N PRO A 77 3.81 10.43 -4.90
CA PRO A 77 3.24 11.08 -3.72
C PRO A 77 2.72 10.08 -2.67
N VAL A 78 2.13 8.99 -3.09
CA VAL A 78 1.62 7.97 -2.17
C VAL A 78 2.77 7.28 -1.44
N THR A 79 3.80 6.84 -2.18
CA THR A 79 4.95 6.16 -1.58
C THR A 79 5.70 7.08 -0.62
N LYS A 80 5.86 8.36 -0.98
CA LYS A 80 6.51 9.33 -0.11
C LYS A 80 5.77 9.48 1.23
N LYS A 81 4.45 9.56 1.19
CA LYS A 81 3.65 9.64 2.41
C LYS A 81 3.82 8.41 3.30
N LEU A 82 3.78 7.23 2.69
CA LEU A 82 3.91 5.98 3.44
C LEU A 82 5.28 5.87 4.10
N LEU A 83 6.34 6.09 3.33
CA LEU A 83 7.71 6.04 3.87
C LEU A 83 7.91 7.10 4.96
N SER A 84 7.36 8.30 4.77
CA SER A 84 7.45 9.37 5.77
C SER A 84 6.77 9.02 7.08
N ASN A 85 5.83 8.09 7.05
CA ASN A 85 5.12 7.61 8.24
C ASN A 85 5.66 6.28 8.77
N GLY A 86 6.86 5.87 8.33
CA GLY A 86 7.53 4.70 8.88
C GLY A 86 7.01 3.37 8.35
N ILE A 87 6.38 3.36 7.18
CA ILE A 87 5.77 2.17 6.60
C ILE A 87 6.66 1.64 5.47
N HIS A 88 7.00 0.36 5.51
CA HIS A 88 7.68 -0.32 4.40
C HIS A 88 6.76 -0.36 3.19
N VAL A 89 7.33 -0.28 1.99
CA VAL A 89 6.52 -0.20 0.77
C VAL A 89 6.96 -1.23 -0.27
N LEU A 90 6.01 -1.96 -0.83
CA LEU A 90 6.15 -2.70 -2.07
C LEU A 90 5.43 -1.90 -3.15
N LEU A 91 6.19 -1.33 -4.08
CA LEU A 91 5.67 -0.46 -5.12
C LEU A 91 5.57 -1.24 -6.44
N GLU A 92 4.36 -1.26 -7.03
CA GLU A 92 4.17 -1.88 -8.34
C GLU A 92 4.95 -1.13 -9.41
N LYS A 93 5.36 -1.88 -10.42
CA LYS A 93 6.07 -1.32 -11.58
C LYS A 93 5.09 -0.69 -12.58
N PRO A 94 5.52 0.29 -13.38
CA PRO A 94 6.83 0.92 -13.26
C PRO A 94 6.91 1.74 -11.97
N CYS A 95 8.10 1.79 -11.35
CA CYS A 95 8.27 2.42 -10.03
C CYS A 95 7.77 3.87 -10.03
N VAL A 96 8.45 4.73 -10.77
CA VAL A 96 8.03 6.10 -11.03
C VAL A 96 8.55 6.50 -12.40
N ASN A 97 7.96 7.55 -12.98
CA ASN A 97 8.36 8.03 -14.32
C ASN A 97 9.39 9.16 -14.29
N ASN A 98 10.01 9.41 -13.14
CA ASN A 98 10.98 10.48 -12.94
C ASN A 98 12.15 9.97 -12.11
N LEU A 99 13.37 10.05 -12.65
CA LEU A 99 14.55 9.52 -11.97
C LEU A 99 14.84 10.23 -10.65
N ASP A 100 14.61 11.55 -10.59
CA ASP A 100 14.84 12.30 -9.35
C ASP A 100 13.87 11.87 -8.26
N HIS A 101 12.63 11.57 -8.62
CA HIS A 101 11.64 11.02 -7.68
C HIS A 101 12.08 9.65 -7.17
N ALA A 102 12.59 8.80 -8.05
CA ALA A 102 13.08 7.48 -7.66
C ALA A 102 14.22 7.61 -6.64
N ARG A 103 15.18 8.47 -6.92
CA ARG A 103 16.33 8.71 -6.02
C ARG A 103 15.88 9.25 -4.67
N GLU A 104 14.92 10.18 -4.66
CA GLU A 104 14.38 10.73 -3.43
C GLU A 104 13.70 9.65 -2.58
N LEU A 105 12.90 8.79 -3.20
CA LEU A 105 12.22 7.71 -2.49
C LEU A 105 13.20 6.70 -1.90
N PHE A 106 14.22 6.29 -2.66
CA PHE A 106 15.23 5.36 -2.15
C PHE A 106 16.04 5.97 -1.01
N LYS A 107 16.39 7.24 -1.12
CA LYS A 107 17.09 7.94 -0.04
C LYS A 107 16.23 8.04 1.22
N LEU A 108 14.96 8.38 1.06
CA LEU A 108 14.03 8.48 2.17
C LEU A 108 13.88 7.13 2.88
N ALA A 109 13.74 6.05 2.13
CA ALA A 109 13.67 4.71 2.71
C ALA A 109 14.95 4.37 3.46
N GLN A 110 16.11 4.65 2.88
CA GLN A 110 17.39 4.39 3.51
C GLN A 110 17.56 5.19 4.82
N ASP A 111 17.23 6.48 4.79
CA ASP A 111 17.36 7.37 5.95
C ASP A 111 16.48 6.93 7.12
N LYS A 112 15.36 6.30 6.83
CA LYS A 112 14.40 5.80 7.83
C LYS A 112 14.56 4.30 8.11
N SER A 113 15.53 3.64 7.51
CA SER A 113 15.77 2.20 7.65
C SER A 113 14.55 1.37 7.24
N LEU A 114 13.87 1.79 6.18
CA LEU A 114 12.71 1.11 5.62
C LEU A 114 13.06 0.34 4.35
N ILE A 115 12.28 -0.69 4.07
CA ILE A 115 12.38 -1.48 2.84
C ILE A 115 11.48 -0.83 1.78
N LEU A 116 12.01 -0.70 0.58
CA LEU A 116 11.27 -0.21 -0.60
C LEU A 116 11.51 -1.16 -1.76
#